data_afc82092587f899fd5f9574a43344244
#
_entry.id   afc82092587f899fd5f9574a43344244
#
_cell.length_a   1.000
_cell.length_b   1.000
_cell.length_c   1.000
_cell.angle_alpha   90.00
_cell.angle_beta   90.00
_cell.angle_gamma   90.00
#
_symmetry.space_group_name_H-M   'P 1'
#
loop_
_entity.id
_entity.type
_entity.pdbx_description
1 polymer ?
#
loop_
_entity_poly.entity_id
_entity_poly.type
_entity_poly.pdbx_seq_one_letter_code
_entity_poly.pdbx_strand_id
1 'polypeptide(L)'
;MYWYFFGGGAGGINAGALTPAAVEELSDRVAIVTVDPARAEAAQSILEDLRKDVVAFDKKYAAAGKSVRRSYRDHAADRAEVEAALDQLNRDWERGQERVLDLRFELREQLTREEWAALYSEE
;
A
#
# COMPACT_ATOMS: atom_id res chain seq x y z
N MET A 1 5.15 7.61 7.01
CA MET A 1 4.65 6.25 7.22
C MET A 1 4.67 5.52 5.90
N TYR A 2 5.27 4.35 5.86
CA TYR A 2 5.42 3.56 4.64
C TYR A 2 4.53 2.32 4.67
N TRP A 3 4.04 1.94 3.50
CA TRP A 3 3.26 0.73 3.31
C TRP A 3 4.16 -0.39 2.81
N TYR A 4 4.01 -1.58 3.37
CA TYR A 4 4.79 -2.75 2.97
C TYR A 4 3.91 -3.71 2.18
N PHE A 5 4.21 -3.86 0.90
CA PHE A 5 3.49 -4.74 -0.01
C PHE A 5 4.27 -6.03 -0.31
N PHE A 6 5.59 -5.93 -0.38
CA PHE A 6 6.43 -7.00 -0.90
C PHE A 6 6.94 -7.98 0.16
N GLY A 7 6.53 -7.84 1.40
CA GLY A 7 6.73 -8.83 2.45
C GLY A 7 8.17 -9.29 2.69
N GLY A 8 9.12 -8.39 2.75
CA GLY A 8 10.50 -8.70 3.09
C GLY A 8 11.29 -9.47 2.03
N GLY A 9 10.72 -9.70 0.87
CA GLY A 9 11.43 -10.33 -0.23
C GLY A 9 12.46 -9.39 -0.83
N ALA A 10 13.64 -9.90 -1.15
CA ALA A 10 14.61 -9.16 -1.93
C ALA A 10 14.15 -9.16 -3.38
N GLY A 11 13.60 -8.09 -3.85
CA GLY A 11 13.18 -7.95 -5.24
C GLY A 11 13.78 -6.70 -5.85
N GLY A 12 13.80 -6.63 -7.16
CA GLY A 12 14.30 -5.49 -7.89
C GLY A 12 13.43 -4.24 -7.80
N ILE A 13 12.23 -4.36 -7.27
CA ILE A 13 11.33 -3.25 -7.03
C ILE A 13 11.43 -2.90 -5.55
N ASN A 14 11.73 -1.66 -5.21
CA ASN A 14 11.79 -1.14 -3.83
C ASN A 14 11.15 -2.04 -2.78
N ALA A 15 11.85 -3.13 -2.43
CA ALA A 15 11.32 -4.16 -1.56
C ALA A 15 10.85 -3.56 -0.23
N GLY A 16 9.61 -3.79 0.11
CA GLY A 16 9.02 -3.34 1.34
C GLY A 16 8.31 -1.98 1.30
N ALA A 17 8.67 -1.08 0.39
CA ALA A 17 8.03 0.24 0.34
C ALA A 17 7.00 0.32 -0.78
N LEU A 18 5.77 0.64 -0.44
CA LEU A 18 4.70 0.80 -1.41
C LEU A 18 4.45 2.28 -1.67
N THR A 19 4.75 2.72 -2.88
CA THR A 19 4.50 4.07 -3.36
C THR A 19 3.65 4.01 -4.62
N PRO A 20 2.99 5.12 -5.04
CA PRO A 20 2.27 5.13 -6.31
C PRO A 20 3.16 4.77 -7.51
N ALA A 21 4.40 5.24 -7.52
CA ALA A 21 5.36 4.91 -8.58
C ALA A 21 5.72 3.42 -8.60
N ALA A 22 5.89 2.81 -7.42
CA ALA A 22 6.15 1.38 -7.31
C ALA A 22 4.97 0.55 -7.82
N VAL A 23 3.74 0.99 -7.55
CA VAL A 23 2.52 0.32 -8.05
C VAL A 23 2.44 0.41 -9.57
N GLU A 24 2.76 1.55 -10.15
CA GLU A 24 2.78 1.73 -11.61
C GLU A 24 3.83 0.82 -12.26
N GLU A 25 5.02 0.73 -11.69
CA GLU A 25 6.07 -0.17 -12.14
C GLU A 25 5.62 -1.64 -12.07
N LEU A 26 4.95 -2.00 -10.98
CA LEU A 26 4.39 -3.35 -10.82
C LEU A 26 3.33 -3.64 -11.88
N SER A 27 2.48 -2.67 -12.20
CA SER A 27 1.48 -2.79 -13.26
C SER A 27 2.12 -3.04 -14.64
N ASP A 28 3.19 -2.33 -14.96
CA ASP A 28 3.93 -2.53 -16.19
C ASP A 28 4.53 -3.93 -16.26
N ARG A 29 5.08 -4.42 -15.15
CA ARG A 29 5.64 -5.77 -15.08
C ARG A 29 4.58 -6.85 -15.21
N VAL A 30 3.39 -6.64 -14.63
CA VAL A 30 2.25 -7.56 -14.80
C VAL A 30 1.90 -7.71 -16.27
N ALA A 31 1.90 -6.64 -17.04
CA ALA A 31 1.63 -6.70 -18.48
C ALA A 31 2.65 -7.57 -19.23
N ILE A 32 3.90 -7.60 -18.75
CA ILE A 32 4.97 -8.37 -19.39
C ILE A 32 4.91 -9.85 -19.00
N VAL A 33 4.68 -10.15 -17.72
CA VAL A 33 4.80 -11.53 -17.21
C VAL A 33 3.52 -12.35 -17.32
N THR A 34 2.35 -11.71 -17.46
CA THR A 34 1.08 -12.41 -17.51
C THR A 34 0.75 -12.85 -18.93
N VAL A 35 0.60 -14.15 -19.11
CA VAL A 35 0.38 -14.74 -20.45
C VAL A 35 -1.04 -14.46 -20.97
N ASP A 36 -2.05 -14.57 -20.11
CA ASP A 36 -3.44 -14.37 -20.50
C ASP A 36 -3.81 -12.87 -20.44
N PRO A 37 -4.19 -12.25 -21.57
CA PRO A 37 -4.57 -10.83 -21.58
C PRO A 37 -5.71 -10.46 -20.63
N ALA A 38 -6.69 -11.35 -20.48
CA ALA A 38 -7.82 -11.08 -19.56
C ALA A 38 -7.37 -11.07 -18.11
N ARG A 39 -6.46 -11.96 -17.73
CA ARG A 39 -5.88 -11.96 -16.38
C ARG A 39 -4.95 -10.77 -16.16
N ALA A 40 -4.19 -10.37 -17.18
CA ALA A 40 -3.35 -9.19 -17.11
C ALA A 40 -4.19 -7.93 -16.86
N GLU A 41 -5.30 -7.80 -17.57
CA GLU A 41 -6.22 -6.66 -17.39
C GLU A 41 -6.84 -6.65 -15.99
N ALA A 42 -7.28 -7.81 -15.50
CA ALA A 42 -7.81 -7.93 -14.14
C ALA A 42 -6.77 -7.56 -13.09
N ALA A 43 -5.54 -8.02 -13.24
CA ALA A 43 -4.44 -7.72 -12.34
C ALA A 43 -4.11 -6.23 -12.35
N GLN A 44 -4.08 -5.60 -13.52
CA GLN A 44 -3.82 -4.17 -13.64
C GLN A 44 -4.95 -3.33 -13.02
N SER A 45 -6.20 -3.79 -13.12
CA SER A 45 -7.32 -3.14 -12.45
C SER A 45 -7.18 -3.17 -10.92
N ILE A 46 -6.74 -4.29 -10.37
CA ILE A 46 -6.46 -4.43 -8.94
C ILE A 46 -5.34 -3.46 -8.52
N LEU A 47 -4.29 -3.37 -9.32
CA LEU A 47 -3.16 -2.46 -9.05
C LEU A 47 -3.56 -0.99 -9.14
N GLU A 48 -4.48 -0.63 -10.05
CA GLU A 48 -5.00 0.73 -10.11
C GLU A 48 -5.80 1.08 -8.85
N ASP A 49 -6.60 0.15 -8.35
CA ASP A 49 -7.31 0.33 -7.08
C ASP A 49 -6.32 0.49 -5.92
N LEU A 50 -5.27 -0.31 -5.91
CA LEU A 50 -4.20 -0.20 -4.90
C LEU A 50 -3.52 1.16 -4.97
N ARG A 51 -3.21 1.65 -6.15
CA ARG A 51 -2.60 2.98 -6.34
C ARG A 51 -3.47 4.08 -5.78
N LYS A 52 -4.77 4.05 -6.07
CA LYS A 52 -5.74 5.03 -5.56
C LYS A 52 -5.84 4.96 -4.04
N ASP A 53 -5.88 3.76 -3.49
CA ASP A 53 -5.95 3.55 -2.04
C ASP A 53 -4.69 4.07 -1.35
N VAL A 54 -3.51 3.81 -1.90
CA VAL A 54 -2.25 4.31 -1.35
C VAL A 54 -2.23 5.84 -1.32
N VAL A 55 -2.63 6.48 -2.40
CA VAL A 55 -2.70 7.96 -2.46
C VAL A 55 -3.68 8.50 -1.42
N ALA A 56 -4.85 7.89 -1.30
CA ALA A 56 -5.87 8.31 -0.34
C ALA A 56 -5.39 8.14 1.10
N PHE A 57 -4.78 7.02 1.42
CA PHE A 57 -4.25 6.74 2.76
C PHE A 57 -3.10 7.69 3.12
N ASP A 58 -2.20 7.96 2.19
CA ASP A 58 -1.09 8.90 2.43
C ASP A 58 -1.61 10.30 2.78
N LYS A 59 -2.63 10.78 2.06
CA LYS A 59 -3.26 12.07 2.38
C LYS A 59 -3.91 12.07 3.75
N LYS A 60 -4.62 11.00 4.08
CA LYS A 60 -5.29 10.84 5.37
C LYS A 60 -4.29 10.83 6.52
N TYR A 61 -3.19 10.09 6.36
CA TYR A 61 -2.15 10.02 7.39
C TYR A 61 -1.38 11.32 7.53
N ALA A 62 -1.14 12.02 6.43
CA ALA A 62 -0.52 13.34 6.50
C ALA A 62 -1.38 14.32 7.31
N ALA A 63 -2.69 14.32 7.07
CA ALA A 63 -3.62 15.15 7.82
C ALA A 63 -3.70 14.77 9.31
N ALA A 64 -3.77 13.46 9.58
CA ALA A 64 -3.80 12.94 10.96
C ALA A 64 -2.49 13.24 11.69
N GLY A 65 -1.35 13.12 11.01
CA GLY A 65 -0.04 13.45 11.58
C GLY A 65 0.07 14.93 11.95
N LYS A 66 -0.47 15.82 11.12
CA LYS A 66 -0.53 17.24 11.43
C LYS A 66 -1.38 17.52 12.66
N SER A 67 -2.51 16.85 12.77
CA SER A 67 -3.41 16.95 13.93
C SER A 67 -2.71 16.52 15.21
N VAL A 68 -2.01 15.39 15.18
CA VAL A 68 -1.23 14.90 16.34
C VAL A 68 -0.15 15.89 16.72
N ARG A 69 0.62 16.40 15.77
CA ARG A 69 1.67 17.39 16.05
C ARG A 69 1.10 18.68 16.64
N ARG A 70 -0.05 19.12 16.15
CA ARG A 70 -0.74 20.29 16.68
C ARG A 70 -1.13 20.07 18.15
N SER A 71 -1.67 18.89 18.47
CA SER A 71 -2.04 18.53 19.84
C SER A 71 -0.83 18.53 20.77
N TYR A 72 0.32 18.07 20.33
CA TYR A 72 1.55 18.11 21.13
C TYR A 72 2.06 19.52 21.40
N ARG A 73 1.82 20.45 20.48
CA ARG A 73 2.25 21.84 20.61
C ARG A 73 1.29 22.68 21.47
N ASP A 74 0.05 22.24 21.56
CA ASP A 74 -0.99 22.95 22.29
C ASP A 74 -0.93 22.60 23.78
N HIS A 75 -0.49 23.55 24.60
CA HIS A 75 -0.42 23.36 26.04
C HIS A 75 -1.81 23.18 26.70
N ALA A 76 -2.87 23.58 26.01
CA ALA A 76 -4.24 23.41 26.51
C ALA A 76 -4.80 22.04 26.21
N ALA A 77 -4.18 21.27 25.28
CA ALA A 77 -4.61 19.90 24.95
C ALA A 77 -4.32 18.99 26.14
N ASP A 78 -5.30 18.21 26.54
CA ASP A 78 -5.11 17.25 27.60
C ASP A 78 -4.57 15.90 27.04
N ARG A 79 -4.14 15.05 27.96
CA ARG A 79 -3.59 13.74 27.59
C ARG A 79 -4.60 12.88 26.84
N ALA A 80 -5.89 12.93 27.22
CA ALA A 80 -6.94 12.13 26.59
C ALA A 80 -7.14 12.53 25.13
N GLU A 81 -7.05 13.83 24.82
CA GLU A 81 -7.15 14.33 23.44
C GLU A 81 -6.00 13.82 22.57
N VAL A 82 -4.78 13.85 23.08
CA VAL A 82 -3.60 13.36 22.38
C VAL A 82 -3.69 11.85 22.15
N GLU A 83 -4.05 11.10 23.18
CA GLU A 83 -4.23 9.65 23.08
C GLU A 83 -5.32 9.28 22.06
N ALA A 84 -6.44 9.99 22.05
CA ALA A 84 -7.51 9.75 21.08
C ALA A 84 -7.04 9.99 19.63
N ALA A 85 -6.25 11.04 19.42
CA ALA A 85 -5.70 11.33 18.09
C ALA A 85 -4.72 10.23 17.63
N LEU A 86 -3.86 9.76 18.53
CA LEU A 86 -2.93 8.66 18.24
C LEU A 86 -3.67 7.35 17.96
N ASP A 87 -4.69 7.02 18.74
CA ASP A 87 -5.49 5.82 18.56
C ASP A 87 -6.20 5.84 17.22
N GLN A 88 -6.74 6.99 16.82
CA GLN A 88 -7.38 7.12 15.52
C GLN A 88 -6.39 6.93 14.37
N LEU A 89 -5.19 7.50 14.49
CA LEU A 89 -4.14 7.33 13.50
C LEU A 89 -3.77 5.86 13.35
N ASN A 90 -3.60 5.15 14.46
CA ASN A 90 -3.26 3.73 14.47
C ASN A 90 -4.36 2.88 13.84
N ARG A 91 -5.63 3.15 14.14
CA ARG A 91 -6.76 2.43 13.54
C ARG A 91 -6.83 2.64 12.04
N ASP A 92 -6.62 3.87 11.58
CA ASP A 92 -6.62 4.19 10.16
C ASP A 92 -5.48 3.48 9.43
N TRP A 93 -4.30 3.43 10.04
CA TRP A 93 -3.16 2.73 9.49
C TRP A 93 -3.43 1.22 9.37
N GLU A 94 -3.99 0.61 10.40
CA GLU A 94 -4.35 -0.82 10.39
C GLU A 94 -5.35 -1.15 9.28
N ARG A 95 -6.39 -0.33 9.12
CA ARG A 95 -7.36 -0.50 8.03
C ARG A 95 -6.71 -0.40 6.66
N GLY A 96 -5.80 0.54 6.50
CA GLY A 96 -5.05 0.68 5.25
C GLY A 96 -4.18 -0.53 4.96
N GLN A 97 -3.51 -1.07 5.97
CA GLN A 97 -2.71 -2.29 5.82
C GLN A 97 -3.57 -3.50 5.45
N GLU A 98 -4.72 -3.66 6.08
CA GLU A 98 -5.66 -4.74 5.73
C GLU A 98 -6.10 -4.62 4.27
N ARG A 99 -6.41 -3.43 3.81
CA ARG A 99 -6.83 -3.19 2.42
C ARG A 99 -5.71 -3.53 1.44
N VAL A 100 -4.48 -3.14 1.74
CA VAL A 100 -3.30 -3.45 0.92
C VAL A 100 -3.10 -4.97 0.84
N LEU A 101 -3.21 -5.67 1.97
CA LEU A 101 -3.09 -7.13 2.00
C LEU A 101 -4.20 -7.82 1.20
N ASP A 102 -5.44 -7.35 1.32
CA ASP A 102 -6.56 -7.90 0.54
C ASP A 102 -6.31 -7.77 -0.96
N LEU A 103 -5.87 -6.60 -1.41
CA LEU A 103 -5.55 -6.37 -2.81
C LEU A 103 -4.37 -7.21 -3.28
N ARG A 104 -3.39 -7.43 -2.42
CA ARG A 104 -2.26 -8.32 -2.73
C ARG A 104 -2.73 -9.75 -2.96
N PHE A 105 -3.63 -10.26 -2.11
CA PHE A 105 -4.18 -11.60 -2.30
C PHE A 105 -5.04 -11.69 -3.56
N GLU A 106 -5.85 -10.68 -3.85
CA GLU A 106 -6.63 -10.61 -5.09
C GLU A 106 -5.71 -10.63 -6.32
N LEU A 107 -4.62 -9.87 -6.28
CA LEU A 107 -3.62 -9.86 -7.35
C LEU A 107 -3.01 -11.24 -7.54
N ARG A 108 -2.63 -11.89 -6.45
CA ARG A 108 -2.04 -13.23 -6.48
C ARG A 108 -2.96 -14.25 -7.14
N GLU A 109 -4.28 -14.14 -6.92
CA GLU A 109 -5.27 -15.03 -7.52
C GLU A 109 -5.34 -14.89 -9.05
N GLN A 110 -4.97 -13.73 -9.60
CA GLN A 110 -4.98 -13.49 -11.04
C GLN A 110 -3.74 -14.03 -11.77
N LEU A 111 -2.70 -14.39 -11.03
CA LEU A 111 -1.42 -14.83 -11.60
C LEU A 111 -1.15 -16.28 -11.28
N THR A 112 -0.46 -16.98 -12.19
CA THR A 112 0.07 -18.31 -11.90
C THR A 112 1.24 -18.17 -10.92
N ARG A 113 1.63 -19.30 -10.32
CA ARG A 113 2.79 -19.35 -9.43
C ARG A 113 4.06 -18.84 -10.12
N GLU A 114 4.25 -19.23 -11.37
CA GLU A 114 5.41 -18.85 -12.19
C GLU A 114 5.37 -17.37 -12.53
N GLU A 115 4.20 -16.84 -12.88
CA GLU A 115 4.00 -15.42 -13.16
C GLU A 115 4.24 -14.58 -11.90
N TRP A 116 3.74 -15.03 -10.75
CA TRP A 116 3.96 -14.36 -9.49
C TRP A 116 5.46 -14.30 -9.15
N ALA A 117 6.17 -15.41 -9.32
CA ALA A 117 7.61 -15.45 -9.10
C ALA A 117 8.37 -14.53 -10.06
N ALA A 118 7.98 -14.50 -11.33
CA ALA A 118 8.59 -13.65 -12.35
C ALA A 118 8.36 -12.16 -12.05
N LEU A 119 7.22 -11.82 -11.47
CA LEU A 119 6.88 -10.43 -11.13
C LEU A 119 7.89 -9.81 -10.14
N TYR A 120 8.40 -10.62 -9.23
CA TYR A 120 9.37 -10.19 -8.21
C TYR A 120 10.82 -10.50 -8.57
N SER A 121 11.07 -10.93 -9.80
CA SER A 121 12.43 -11.13 -10.29
C SER A 121 13.13 -9.79 -10.52
N GLU A 122 14.44 -9.74 -10.29
CA GLU A 122 15.26 -8.55 -10.48
C GLU A 122 15.57 -8.23 -11.95
N GLU A 123 15.25 -9.13 -12.85
CA GLU A 123 15.54 -8.93 -14.27
C GLU A 123 14.52 -8.04 -14.99
#